data_5fbc1b32723d282cec3f757b693aa747
#
_entry.id   5fbc1b32723d282cec3f757b693aa747
#
_cell.length_a   1.000
_cell.length_b   1.000
_cell.length_c   1.000
_cell.angle_alpha   90.00
_cell.angle_beta   90.00
_cell.angle_gamma   90.00
#
_symmetry.space_group_name_H-M   'P 1'
#
loop_
_entity.id
_entity.type
_entity.pdbx_description
1 polymer ?
#
loop_
_entity_poly.entity_id
_entity_poly.type
_entity_poly.pdbx_seq_one_letter_code
_entity_poly.pdbx_strand_id
1 'polypeptide(L)'
;MLSTLRPALRGLALRVPLRQLWSRQNAQTLLRSCSCSAPHQFQASVKLAESEAQLDTTSAAVAPPTPALDHRTLAATHNLFITSPYSPGSPLILPNGAYVFQKLQAFLRAQYPQFGFQEVITPIIYKKSLWEKSGHWQNYAEDMFSVEGRDKKGEEEEEMGLKPMNCPGHCLLFSTDIKSYRDLPVRLADFSALHRNEISGSLTGLTRVRRFHQDDAHIFCRPDQILAEIEQTLKFVGMVYETFGLGPYKLLLSTRPKDSFIGSVEEWDRAEAQLTTALNNIGGEWAVNEGDGAFYGPKIDIILKDSNGKEHQTATIQLDFQLPQRFDLQYQASPEELDAGLTSSMDAGLDPTYRRPVIVHRAIYGSIERFMALLIEHYAGKYPFWLSPRPAIVLSLNSDPAVLDHVSRIQSVLSGTQSHEAPTPDPSSAPKPLPLSNIHLPIDVDTTNRPLGKKIADARAKKYNHIIVVGKRDVESGGMNMQVVNQPAEEAAIRALEEALGHPLSETDRSKKQASIDLKGARRYFESLVTSYS
;
A
#
# COMPACT_ATOMS: atom_id res chain seq x y z
N MET A 1 -17.77 56.79 20.73
CA MET A 1 -16.86 57.82 20.20
C MET A 1 -16.03 57.20 19.09
N LEU A 2 -16.24 57.69 17.88
CA LEU A 2 -15.31 57.82 16.74
C LEU A 2 -14.66 56.51 16.23
N SER A 3 -14.64 56.16 15.03
CA SER A 3 -15.19 56.57 13.71
C SER A 3 -14.38 55.82 12.65
N THR A 4 -15.07 55.15 11.76
CA THR A 4 -14.88 55.11 10.30
C THR A 4 -13.48 55.15 9.73
N LEU A 5 -13.18 54.15 8.85
CA LEU A 5 -12.76 54.36 7.46
C LEU A 5 -12.63 53.06 6.69
N ARG A 6 -13.50 52.86 5.69
CA ARG A 6 -13.25 52.04 4.50
C ARG A 6 -12.52 52.90 3.45
N PRO A 7 -11.74 52.29 2.55
CA PRO A 7 -12.00 52.59 1.16
C PRO A 7 -12.16 51.37 0.26
N ALA A 8 -13.03 51.54 -0.68
CA ALA A 8 -13.34 50.71 -1.84
C ALA A 8 -12.15 50.63 -2.82
N LEU A 9 -11.94 49.45 -3.39
CA LEU A 9 -11.21 49.33 -4.66
C LEU A 9 -12.07 48.57 -5.67
N ARG A 10 -12.29 49.28 -6.77
CA ARG A 10 -13.03 48.90 -7.97
C ARG A 10 -12.25 47.82 -8.75
N GLY A 11 -13.04 47.00 -9.43
CA GLY A 11 -12.57 45.92 -10.29
C GLY A 11 -11.90 46.43 -11.57
N LEU A 12 -11.05 45.58 -12.11
CA LEU A 12 -10.66 45.53 -13.52
C LEU A 12 -10.75 44.09 -13.99
N ALA A 13 -11.77 43.84 -14.78
CA ALA A 13 -11.93 42.58 -15.52
C ALA A 13 -11.13 42.72 -16.83
N LEU A 14 -10.10 41.92 -16.99
CA LEU A 14 -9.45 41.69 -18.28
C LEU A 14 -9.97 40.39 -18.86
N ARG A 15 -10.87 40.51 -19.85
CA ARG A 15 -11.26 39.45 -20.78
C ARG A 15 -10.18 39.31 -21.85
N VAL A 16 -9.64 38.10 -22.02
CA VAL A 16 -8.84 37.74 -23.20
C VAL A 16 -9.57 36.58 -23.91
N PRO A 17 -9.83 36.64 -25.21
CA PRO A 17 -10.60 35.65 -25.94
C PRO A 17 -9.73 34.48 -26.40
N LEU A 18 -10.23 33.26 -26.15
CA LEU A 18 -9.79 32.04 -26.81
C LEU A 18 -10.41 31.93 -28.19
N ARG A 19 -9.61 31.95 -29.25
CA ARG A 19 -9.82 31.21 -30.52
C ARG A 19 -8.63 31.45 -31.43
N GLN A 20 -7.91 30.35 -31.78
CA GLN A 20 -7.68 29.98 -33.19
C GLN A 20 -6.75 28.76 -33.29
N LEU A 21 -7.30 27.68 -33.86
CA LEU A 21 -6.85 26.99 -35.08
C LEU A 21 -5.50 26.23 -35.00
N TRP A 22 -5.63 24.93 -34.83
CA TRP A 22 -4.61 23.97 -35.31
C TRP A 22 -5.01 23.45 -36.68
N SER A 23 -4.27 23.88 -37.70
CA SER A 23 -4.27 23.26 -39.04
C SER A 23 -3.21 22.16 -39.07
N ARG A 24 -3.65 21.01 -39.60
CA ARG A 24 -2.77 19.89 -40.00
C ARG A 24 -1.89 20.33 -41.17
N GLN A 25 -0.58 20.05 -41.12
CA GLN A 25 0.17 19.62 -42.30
C GLN A 25 1.62 19.26 -41.95
N ASN A 26 2.08 18.14 -42.61
CA ASN A 26 3.44 17.77 -42.94
C ASN A 26 4.32 17.05 -41.89
N ALA A 27 4.15 15.74 -41.88
CA ALA A 27 5.23 14.80 -41.65
C ALA A 27 5.85 14.44 -43.02
N GLN A 28 7.11 14.73 -43.23
CA GLN A 28 8.01 13.89 -44.08
C GLN A 28 9.47 14.41 -43.98
N THR A 29 10.37 13.43 -43.81
CA THR A 29 11.77 13.40 -44.21
C THR A 29 12.80 14.14 -43.36
N LEU A 30 13.60 13.38 -42.62
CA LEU A 30 15.07 13.42 -42.73
C LEU A 30 15.70 12.25 -41.95
N LEU A 31 15.94 11.14 -42.69
CA LEU A 31 16.97 10.14 -42.37
C LEU A 31 18.33 10.75 -42.75
N ARG A 32 19.23 10.90 -41.79
CA ARG A 32 20.67 10.93 -42.08
C ARG A 32 21.44 10.04 -41.12
N SER A 33 22.10 9.10 -41.71
CA SER A 33 23.07 8.16 -41.23
C SER A 33 24.23 8.75 -40.44
N CYS A 34 24.56 8.13 -39.30
CA CYS A 34 25.94 8.14 -38.80
C CYS A 34 26.33 6.71 -38.47
N SER A 35 27.26 6.20 -39.26
CA SER A 35 28.00 4.95 -39.08
C SER A 35 29.14 5.18 -38.07
N CYS A 36 29.27 4.32 -37.05
CA CYS A 36 30.55 4.01 -36.41
C CYS A 36 30.48 2.62 -35.80
N SER A 37 31.24 1.77 -36.45
CA SER A 37 32.01 0.58 -36.08
C SER A 37 31.71 -0.18 -34.78
N ALA A 38 31.39 -1.47 -34.97
CA ALA A 38 31.46 -2.58 -34.01
C ALA A 38 32.89 -3.18 -34.00
N PRO A 39 33.14 -4.34 -33.35
CA PRO A 39 32.71 -4.88 -32.05
C PRO A 39 33.90 -5.51 -31.29
N HIS A 40 33.76 -5.80 -30.02
CA HIS A 40 34.56 -6.81 -29.34
C HIS A 40 33.66 -7.94 -28.84
N GLN A 41 33.86 -9.12 -29.47
CA GLN A 41 33.29 -10.39 -29.07
C GLN A 41 34.01 -10.90 -27.81
N PHE A 42 33.24 -11.27 -26.81
CA PHE A 42 33.67 -12.21 -25.78
C PHE A 42 32.86 -13.50 -25.96
N GLN A 43 33.52 -14.53 -26.46
CA GLN A 43 33.04 -15.91 -26.50
C GLN A 43 33.34 -16.55 -25.13
N ALA A 44 32.30 -16.90 -24.38
CA ALA A 44 32.40 -17.84 -23.29
C ALA A 44 31.86 -19.19 -23.76
N SER A 45 32.75 -20.16 -23.89
CA SER A 45 32.46 -21.55 -24.27
C SER A 45 31.84 -22.28 -23.09
N VAL A 46 30.55 -22.63 -23.17
CA VAL A 46 29.93 -23.62 -22.28
C VAL A 46 29.87 -24.95 -23.00
N LYS A 47 30.58 -25.94 -22.48
CA LYS A 47 30.49 -27.35 -22.91
C LYS A 47 29.17 -27.92 -22.37
N LEU A 48 28.26 -28.25 -23.27
CA LEU A 48 27.09 -29.09 -23.00
C LEU A 48 27.54 -30.56 -23.03
N ALA A 49 27.26 -31.26 -21.94
CA ALA A 49 27.29 -32.71 -21.89
C ALA A 49 25.92 -33.23 -22.38
N GLU A 50 25.94 -33.93 -23.50
CA GLU A 50 24.77 -34.65 -24.02
C GLU A 50 24.56 -35.92 -23.21
N SER A 51 23.36 -36.06 -22.61
CA SER A 51 22.81 -37.34 -22.20
C SER A 51 21.49 -37.53 -22.92
N GLU A 52 21.46 -38.45 -23.86
CA GLU A 52 20.25 -38.91 -24.55
C GLU A 52 19.33 -39.64 -23.57
N ALA A 53 18.17 -39.09 -23.32
CA ALA A 53 17.03 -39.79 -22.74
C ALA A 53 15.87 -39.72 -23.76
N GLN A 54 15.48 -40.90 -24.27
CA GLN A 54 14.32 -41.07 -25.14
C GLN A 54 13.05 -40.58 -24.45
N LEU A 55 12.37 -39.61 -25.03
CA LEU A 55 11.05 -39.18 -24.62
C LEU A 55 9.98 -39.82 -25.50
N ASP A 56 9.11 -40.58 -24.85
CA ASP A 56 7.84 -41.04 -25.40
C ASP A 56 6.93 -39.84 -25.73
N THR A 57 6.58 -39.71 -27.01
CA THR A 57 5.67 -38.66 -27.49
C THR A 57 4.22 -39.12 -27.40
N THR A 58 3.54 -38.80 -26.29
CA THR A 58 2.09 -38.65 -26.29
C THR A 58 1.77 -37.17 -26.11
N SER A 59 1.46 -36.49 -27.20
CA SER A 59 1.10 -35.07 -27.19
C SER A 59 -0.29 -34.88 -26.59
N ALA A 60 -0.35 -34.58 -25.29
CA ALA A 60 -1.48 -33.87 -24.73
C ALA A 60 -1.36 -32.40 -25.17
N ALA A 61 -2.37 -31.89 -25.90
CA ALA A 61 -2.43 -30.48 -26.30
C ALA A 61 -2.35 -29.59 -25.05
N VAL A 62 -1.21 -28.95 -24.81
CA VAL A 62 -1.06 -27.94 -23.78
C VAL A 62 -1.95 -26.77 -24.17
N ALA A 63 -2.98 -26.49 -23.35
CA ALA A 63 -3.79 -25.31 -23.51
C ALA A 63 -2.89 -24.06 -23.59
N PRO A 64 -3.18 -23.09 -24.47
CA PRO A 64 -2.37 -21.89 -24.59
C PRO A 64 -2.28 -21.22 -23.21
N PRO A 65 -1.09 -20.74 -22.78
CA PRO A 65 -0.94 -20.11 -21.48
C PRO A 65 -1.90 -18.94 -21.38
N THR A 66 -2.68 -18.92 -20.31
CA THR A 66 -3.58 -17.81 -19.98
C THR A 66 -2.76 -16.52 -20.02
N PRO A 67 -3.20 -15.46 -20.74
CA PRO A 67 -2.43 -14.22 -20.80
C PRO A 67 -2.16 -13.75 -19.39
N ALA A 68 -0.90 -13.51 -19.07
CA ALA A 68 -0.48 -13.04 -17.77
C ALA A 68 -1.20 -11.73 -17.41
N LEU A 69 -1.81 -11.68 -16.24
CA LEU A 69 -2.55 -10.52 -15.74
C LEU A 69 -1.53 -9.47 -15.25
N ASP A 70 -1.12 -8.56 -16.13
CA ASP A 70 -0.17 -7.48 -15.80
C ASP A 70 -0.92 -6.33 -15.11
N HIS A 71 -0.45 -5.93 -13.91
CA HIS A 71 -1.03 -4.84 -13.14
C HIS A 71 -1.10 -3.51 -13.89
N ARG A 72 -0.20 -3.25 -14.86
CA ARG A 72 -0.19 -2.02 -15.69
C ARG A 72 -1.40 -1.99 -16.62
N THR A 73 -1.71 -3.10 -17.27
CA THR A 73 -2.86 -3.25 -18.17
C THR A 73 -4.17 -3.18 -17.39
N LEU A 74 -4.26 -3.89 -16.27
CA LEU A 74 -5.41 -3.86 -15.38
C LEU A 74 -5.64 -2.47 -14.78
N ALA A 75 -4.56 -1.79 -14.36
CA ALA A 75 -4.66 -0.43 -13.82
C ALA A 75 -5.18 0.58 -14.84
N ALA A 76 -4.77 0.48 -16.11
CA ALA A 76 -5.31 1.33 -17.17
C ALA A 76 -6.82 1.10 -17.36
N THR A 77 -7.26 -0.18 -17.38
CA THR A 77 -8.67 -0.55 -17.49
C THR A 77 -9.53 -0.06 -16.32
N HIS A 78 -8.94 -0.08 -15.10
CA HIS A 78 -9.63 0.29 -13.86
C HIS A 78 -9.40 1.74 -13.43
N ASN A 79 -8.62 2.53 -14.16
CA ASN A 79 -8.24 3.91 -13.86
C ASN A 79 -7.58 4.03 -12.46
N LEU A 80 -6.52 3.24 -12.21
CA LEU A 80 -5.85 3.23 -10.92
C LEU A 80 -4.65 4.19 -10.87
N PHE A 81 -3.80 4.17 -11.89
CA PHE A 81 -2.65 5.07 -12.00
C PHE A 81 -2.23 5.27 -13.45
N ILE A 82 -1.44 6.33 -13.67
CA ILE A 82 -0.77 6.62 -14.94
C ILE A 82 0.70 6.97 -14.68
N THR A 83 1.52 6.82 -15.69
CA THR A 83 2.90 7.31 -15.69
C THR A 83 3.01 8.63 -16.46
N SER A 84 4.01 9.45 -16.10
CA SER A 84 4.25 10.73 -16.75
C SER A 84 5.74 10.90 -17.05
N PRO A 85 6.11 11.48 -18.21
CA PRO A 85 7.50 11.82 -18.48
C PRO A 85 8.06 12.91 -17.55
N TYR A 86 7.18 13.67 -16.89
CA TYR A 86 7.58 14.68 -15.90
C TYR A 86 7.88 14.10 -14.51
N SER A 87 7.51 12.85 -14.27
CA SER A 87 7.76 12.16 -13.00
C SER A 87 8.21 10.71 -13.24
N PRO A 88 9.37 10.50 -13.88
CA PRO A 88 9.85 9.16 -14.23
C PRO A 88 10.08 8.32 -12.96
N GLY A 89 9.48 7.12 -12.91
CA GLY A 89 9.54 6.25 -11.73
C GLY A 89 8.67 6.69 -10.56
N SER A 90 7.81 7.72 -10.74
CA SER A 90 6.86 8.18 -9.73
C SER A 90 5.47 8.26 -10.36
N PRO A 91 4.65 7.20 -10.27
CA PRO A 91 3.34 7.15 -10.91
C PRO A 91 2.38 8.16 -10.29
N LEU A 92 1.48 8.70 -11.11
CA LEU A 92 0.36 9.52 -10.68
C LEU A 92 -0.82 8.59 -10.34
N ILE A 93 -1.22 8.57 -9.09
CA ILE A 93 -2.32 7.74 -8.62
C ILE A 93 -3.64 8.45 -8.90
N LEU A 94 -4.53 7.81 -9.66
CA LEU A 94 -5.86 8.30 -10.00
C LEU A 94 -6.87 8.09 -8.84
N PRO A 95 -8.07 8.69 -8.87
CA PRO A 95 -9.02 8.58 -7.77
C PRO A 95 -9.34 7.17 -7.31
N ASN A 96 -9.54 6.22 -8.24
CA ASN A 96 -9.77 4.82 -7.89
C ASN A 96 -8.55 4.18 -7.22
N GLY A 97 -7.35 4.48 -7.72
CA GLY A 97 -6.11 4.01 -7.11
C GLY A 97 -5.88 4.63 -5.74
N ALA A 98 -6.17 5.92 -5.57
CA ALA A 98 -6.06 6.62 -4.30
C ALA A 98 -7.01 6.02 -3.25
N TYR A 99 -8.22 5.63 -3.65
CA TYR A 99 -9.15 4.93 -2.77
C TYR A 99 -8.55 3.62 -2.25
N VAL A 100 -8.03 2.76 -3.14
CA VAL A 100 -7.37 1.50 -2.75
C VAL A 100 -6.18 1.77 -1.82
N PHE A 101 -5.31 2.71 -2.20
CA PHE A 101 -4.14 3.09 -1.43
C PHE A 101 -4.49 3.54 0.00
N GLN A 102 -5.50 4.41 0.14
CA GLN A 102 -5.98 4.89 1.43
C GLN A 102 -6.61 3.77 2.26
N LYS A 103 -7.34 2.82 1.63
CA LYS A 103 -7.89 1.65 2.31
C LYS A 103 -6.79 0.73 2.86
N LEU A 104 -5.70 0.53 2.12
CA LEU A 104 -4.55 -0.24 2.62
C LEU A 104 -3.94 0.41 3.87
N GLN A 105 -3.71 1.72 3.85
CA GLN A 105 -3.23 2.44 5.03
C GLN A 105 -4.23 2.41 6.19
N ALA A 106 -5.52 2.63 5.91
CA ALA A 106 -6.56 2.61 6.93
C ALA A 106 -6.70 1.23 7.59
N PHE A 107 -6.54 0.15 6.81
CA PHE A 107 -6.55 -1.20 7.33
C PHE A 107 -5.46 -1.41 8.39
N LEU A 108 -4.21 -1.06 8.10
CA LEU A 108 -3.12 -1.19 9.08
C LEU A 108 -3.30 -0.27 10.29
N ARG A 109 -3.75 0.98 10.08
CA ARG A 109 -4.06 1.90 11.19
C ARG A 109 -5.11 1.32 12.14
N ALA A 110 -6.10 0.61 11.61
CA ALA A 110 -7.11 -0.06 12.43
C ALA A 110 -6.52 -1.22 13.26
N GLN A 111 -5.43 -1.85 12.79
CA GLN A 111 -4.76 -2.95 13.50
C GLN A 111 -3.71 -2.47 14.52
N TYR A 112 -3.11 -1.30 14.33
CA TYR A 112 -2.04 -0.78 15.18
C TYR A 112 -2.35 -0.80 16.68
N PRO A 113 -3.56 -0.43 17.17
CA PRO A 113 -3.85 -0.47 18.60
C PRO A 113 -3.68 -1.85 19.24
N GLN A 114 -4.07 -2.94 18.55
CA GLN A 114 -3.94 -4.30 19.08
C GLN A 114 -2.50 -4.82 19.08
N PHE A 115 -1.64 -4.26 18.21
CA PHE A 115 -0.21 -4.59 18.14
C PHE A 115 0.67 -3.54 18.85
N GLY A 116 0.09 -2.51 19.46
CA GLY A 116 0.76 -1.49 20.26
C GLY A 116 1.61 -0.52 19.45
N PHE A 117 1.33 -0.32 18.15
CA PHE A 117 2.03 0.66 17.32
C PHE A 117 1.43 2.05 17.46
N GLN A 118 2.30 3.06 17.47
CA GLN A 118 1.96 4.49 17.42
C GLN A 118 2.43 5.06 16.09
N GLU A 119 1.51 5.71 15.35
CA GLU A 119 1.86 6.35 14.08
C GLU A 119 2.55 7.69 14.36
N VAL A 120 3.63 7.92 13.63
CA VAL A 120 4.39 9.17 13.61
C VAL A 120 4.51 9.69 12.18
N ILE A 121 4.86 10.97 12.04
CA ILE A 121 5.13 11.61 10.75
C ILE A 121 6.50 12.25 10.82
N THR A 122 7.41 11.82 9.96
CA THR A 122 8.77 12.36 9.92
C THR A 122 9.01 13.18 8.66
N PRO A 123 9.92 14.17 8.69
CA PRO A 123 10.28 14.98 7.53
C PRO A 123 10.73 14.12 6.34
N ILE A 124 10.53 14.63 5.13
CA ILE A 124 10.98 13.97 3.89
C ILE A 124 12.43 14.35 3.56
N ILE A 125 12.85 15.55 3.95
CA ILE A 125 14.16 16.12 3.66
C ILE A 125 14.93 16.26 4.98
N TYR A 126 16.18 15.82 4.98
CA TYR A 126 17.10 15.95 6.09
C TYR A 126 18.46 16.44 5.62
N LYS A 127 19.24 17.00 6.55
CA LYS A 127 20.63 17.36 6.36
C LYS A 127 21.49 16.12 6.09
N LYS A 128 22.49 16.26 5.23
CA LYS A 128 23.48 15.21 4.92
C LYS A 128 24.10 14.63 6.19
N SER A 129 24.38 15.48 7.19
CA SER A 129 24.97 15.07 8.46
C SER A 129 24.18 13.98 9.20
N LEU A 130 22.83 13.93 9.03
CA LEU A 130 22.02 12.83 9.56
C LEU A 130 22.31 11.50 8.85
N TRP A 131 22.51 11.56 7.55
CA TRP A 131 22.82 10.38 6.72
C TRP A 131 24.24 9.86 6.96
N GLU A 132 25.18 10.75 7.23
CA GLU A 132 26.54 10.42 7.66
C GLU A 132 26.52 9.77 9.05
N LYS A 133 25.79 10.36 10.02
CA LYS A 133 25.61 9.79 11.36
C LYS A 133 25.03 8.38 11.32
N SER A 134 24.01 8.15 10.52
CA SER A 134 23.35 6.85 10.40
C SER A 134 24.13 5.83 9.57
N GLY A 135 25.16 6.23 8.82
CA GLY A 135 25.93 5.38 7.92
C GLY A 135 25.29 5.16 6.54
N HIS A 136 24.14 5.76 6.29
CA HIS A 136 23.51 5.64 4.97
C HIS A 136 24.32 6.33 3.89
N TRP A 137 24.96 7.45 4.20
CA TRP A 137 25.76 8.18 3.21
C TRP A 137 26.92 7.35 2.67
N GLN A 138 27.60 6.58 3.51
CA GLN A 138 28.74 5.75 3.12
C GLN A 138 28.32 4.50 2.32
N ASN A 139 27.14 3.96 2.59
CA ASN A 139 26.72 2.65 2.06
C ASN A 139 25.58 2.75 1.04
N TYR A 140 24.95 3.92 0.89
CA TYR A 140 23.70 4.06 0.12
C TYR A 140 23.61 5.38 -0.66
N ALA A 141 24.69 6.19 -0.75
CA ALA A 141 24.66 7.51 -1.37
C ALA A 141 24.25 7.49 -2.84
N GLU A 142 24.63 6.46 -3.62
CA GLU A 142 24.28 6.34 -5.02
C GLU A 142 22.79 6.21 -5.27
N ASP A 143 22.06 5.62 -4.30
CA ASP A 143 20.61 5.45 -4.34
C ASP A 143 19.84 6.62 -3.68
N MET A 144 20.52 7.67 -3.22
CA MET A 144 19.89 8.84 -2.62
C MET A 144 19.74 9.98 -3.62
N PHE A 145 18.67 10.76 -3.47
CA PHE A 145 18.52 12.06 -4.12
C PHE A 145 19.10 13.15 -3.21
N SER A 146 20.03 13.94 -3.72
CA SER A 146 20.42 15.20 -3.09
C SER A 146 19.44 16.32 -3.45
N VAL A 147 19.27 17.27 -2.54
CA VAL A 147 18.38 18.43 -2.70
C VAL A 147 19.20 19.69 -2.43
N GLU A 148 19.28 20.54 -3.42
CA GLU A 148 19.93 21.85 -3.31
C GLU A 148 18.86 22.94 -3.18
N GLY A 149 19.06 23.85 -2.23
CA GLY A 149 18.26 25.05 -2.11
C GLY A 149 18.63 26.06 -3.22
N ARG A 150 17.75 27.00 -3.52
CA ARG A 150 18.17 28.15 -4.32
C ARG A 150 19.04 29.06 -3.46
N ASP A 151 20.19 29.49 -4.03
CA ASP A 151 21.16 30.33 -3.37
C ASP A 151 20.52 31.49 -2.60
N LYS A 152 20.72 31.50 -1.29
CA LYS A 152 20.54 32.70 -0.47
C LYS A 152 21.93 33.28 -0.28
N LYS A 153 22.18 34.46 -0.82
CA LYS A 153 23.47 35.14 -0.71
C LYS A 153 23.92 35.23 0.74
N GLY A 154 24.99 34.50 1.09
CA GLY A 154 25.69 34.64 2.37
C GLY A 154 25.45 33.52 3.41
N GLU A 155 24.70 32.47 3.10
CA GLU A 155 24.61 31.26 3.93
C GLU A 155 25.49 30.15 3.32
N GLU A 156 26.21 29.39 4.15
CA GLU A 156 26.87 28.16 3.71
C GLU A 156 25.81 27.17 3.24
N GLU A 157 25.96 26.70 2.00
CA GLU A 157 25.04 25.68 1.45
C GLU A 157 25.23 24.37 2.20
N GLU A 158 24.23 23.99 3.00
CA GLU A 158 24.18 22.68 3.62
C GLU A 158 23.48 21.69 2.68
N GLU A 159 24.20 20.66 2.27
CA GLU A 159 23.66 19.60 1.42
C GLU A 159 22.54 18.86 2.16
N MET A 160 21.39 18.73 1.50
CA MET A 160 20.21 18.05 2.00
C MET A 160 19.95 16.80 1.17
N GLY A 161 19.25 15.80 1.74
CA GLY A 161 18.85 14.58 1.00
C GLY A 161 17.40 14.24 1.24
N LEU A 162 16.74 13.69 0.19
CA LEU A 162 15.44 13.03 0.35
C LEU A 162 15.65 11.71 1.07
N LYS A 163 14.79 11.39 2.04
CA LYS A 163 14.92 10.17 2.82
C LYS A 163 14.67 8.91 1.96
N PRO A 164 15.61 7.95 1.94
CA PRO A 164 15.41 6.63 1.35
C PRO A 164 14.78 5.62 2.33
N MET A 165 14.83 5.93 3.64
CA MET A 165 14.36 5.12 4.77
C MET A 165 13.90 6.02 5.92
N ASN A 166 13.05 5.50 6.84
CA ASN A 166 12.53 6.26 7.98
C ASN A 166 13.35 6.07 9.27
N CYS A 167 14.18 5.04 9.33
CA CYS A 167 14.89 4.65 10.56
C CYS A 167 15.67 5.78 11.26
N PRO A 168 16.43 6.67 10.57
CA PRO A 168 17.12 7.78 11.26
C PRO A 168 16.13 8.77 11.91
N GLY A 169 14.99 9.02 11.26
CA GLY A 169 13.93 9.87 11.83
C GLY A 169 13.33 9.29 13.11
N HIS A 170 13.08 7.96 13.13
CA HIS A 170 12.58 7.28 14.31
C HIS A 170 13.60 7.24 15.45
N CYS A 171 14.90 7.11 15.14
CA CYS A 171 15.97 7.23 16.14
C CYS A 171 15.96 8.62 16.79
N LEU A 172 15.77 9.70 15.99
CA LEU A 172 15.64 11.05 16.55
C LEU A 172 14.43 11.16 17.48
N LEU A 173 13.28 10.58 17.10
CA LEU A 173 12.10 10.58 17.96
C LEU A 173 12.30 9.80 19.25
N PHE A 174 12.96 8.64 19.18
CA PHE A 174 13.27 7.85 20.38
C PHE A 174 14.20 8.62 21.33
N SER A 175 15.17 9.35 20.80
CA SER A 175 16.16 10.10 21.58
C SER A 175 15.65 11.41 22.22
N THR A 176 14.37 11.79 22.00
CA THR A 176 13.83 13.05 22.56
C THR A 176 13.79 13.08 24.08
N ASP A 177 13.66 11.92 24.70
CA ASP A 177 13.64 11.74 26.16
C ASP A 177 14.23 10.39 26.55
N ILE A 178 14.76 10.31 27.76
CA ILE A 178 15.34 9.07 28.30
C ILE A 178 14.19 8.14 28.70
N LYS A 179 14.18 6.95 28.12
CA LYS A 179 13.22 5.90 28.43
C LYS A 179 13.69 5.07 29.63
N SER A 180 12.76 4.54 30.40
CA SER A 180 12.97 3.48 31.39
C SER A 180 12.76 2.10 30.72
N TYR A 181 13.34 1.05 31.27
CA TYR A 181 13.06 -0.33 30.87
C TYR A 181 11.55 -0.69 30.84
N ARG A 182 10.73 0.03 31.62
CA ARG A 182 9.27 -0.16 31.67
C ARG A 182 8.53 0.45 30.47
N ASP A 183 9.16 1.41 29.81
CA ASP A 183 8.59 2.08 28.63
C ASP A 183 8.81 1.26 27.35
N LEU A 184 9.70 0.26 27.41
CA LEU A 184 10.02 -0.61 26.28
C LEU A 184 9.12 -1.86 26.27
N PRO A 185 8.68 -2.30 25.08
CA PRO A 185 9.09 -1.83 23.76
C PRO A 185 8.32 -0.58 23.29
N VAL A 186 9.03 0.37 22.64
CA VAL A 186 8.43 1.51 21.93
C VAL A 186 8.27 1.14 20.45
N ARG A 187 7.07 1.23 19.90
CA ARG A 187 6.76 0.82 18.52
C ARG A 187 6.24 2.03 17.72
N LEU A 188 7.08 2.56 16.83
CA LEU A 188 6.78 3.71 15.98
C LEU A 188 6.52 3.24 14.54
N ALA A 189 5.46 3.74 13.91
CA ALA A 189 5.11 3.43 12.52
C ALA A 189 4.94 4.71 11.70
N ASP A 190 5.39 4.72 10.44
CA ASP A 190 5.34 5.89 9.55
C ASP A 190 4.96 5.46 8.12
N PHE A 191 3.97 6.13 7.55
CA PHE A 191 3.55 5.95 6.15
C PHE A 191 4.13 7.01 5.20
N SER A 192 5.13 7.75 5.63
CA SER A 192 5.73 8.81 4.81
C SER A 192 6.34 8.30 3.50
N ALA A 193 6.37 9.16 2.51
CA ALA A 193 6.99 8.85 1.23
C ALA A 193 8.51 8.72 1.35
N LEU A 194 9.06 7.69 0.73
CA LEU A 194 10.48 7.41 0.58
C LEU A 194 10.91 7.61 -0.88
N HIS A 195 12.19 7.92 -1.07
CA HIS A 195 12.73 8.24 -2.37
C HIS A 195 14.04 7.51 -2.61
N ARG A 196 14.11 6.75 -3.71
CA ARG A 196 15.35 6.05 -4.12
C ARG A 196 15.67 6.37 -5.57
N ASN A 197 16.92 6.69 -5.83
CA ASN A 197 17.40 7.03 -7.18
C ASN A 197 17.63 5.77 -8.02
N GLU A 198 16.56 4.99 -8.20
CA GLU A 198 16.58 3.77 -9.00
C GLU A 198 16.98 4.04 -10.46
N ILE A 199 17.79 3.15 -11.03
CA ILE A 199 18.21 3.22 -12.44
C ILE A 199 16.98 3.12 -13.35
N SER A 200 16.88 3.99 -14.36
CA SER A 200 15.71 4.07 -15.25
C SER A 200 15.34 2.73 -15.89
N GLY A 201 16.31 1.89 -16.24
CA GLY A 201 16.08 0.57 -16.84
C GLY A 201 15.50 -0.48 -15.88
N SER A 202 15.54 -0.25 -14.57
CA SER A 202 14.99 -1.15 -13.56
C SER A 202 13.53 -0.85 -13.21
N LEU A 203 13.02 0.30 -13.61
CA LEU A 203 11.66 0.75 -13.25
C LEU A 203 10.58 -0.13 -13.90
N THR A 204 9.60 -0.56 -13.11
CA THR A 204 8.56 -1.49 -13.59
C THR A 204 7.22 -1.21 -12.90
N GLY A 205 6.30 -0.52 -13.58
CA GLY A 205 4.95 -0.25 -13.09
C GLY A 205 4.94 0.29 -11.66
N LEU A 206 4.27 -0.40 -10.74
CA LEU A 206 4.27 -0.12 -9.30
C LEU A 206 5.28 -1.00 -8.52
N THR A 207 5.86 -2.03 -9.14
CA THR A 207 6.73 -2.98 -8.41
C THR A 207 8.12 -2.44 -8.15
N ARG A 208 8.63 -1.51 -8.99
CA ARG A 208 9.89 -0.80 -8.77
C ARG A 208 9.77 0.65 -9.23
N VAL A 209 9.79 1.54 -8.27
CA VAL A 209 9.53 2.99 -8.44
C VAL A 209 10.57 3.81 -7.69
N ARG A 210 10.68 5.10 -8.02
CA ARG A 210 11.61 6.04 -7.34
C ARG A 210 11.01 6.71 -6.12
N ARG A 211 9.68 6.87 -6.10
CA ARG A 211 8.92 7.36 -4.95
C ARG A 211 7.89 6.33 -4.55
N PHE A 212 7.91 5.92 -3.29
CA PHE A 212 6.99 4.93 -2.74
C PHE A 212 6.71 5.22 -1.26
N HIS A 213 5.70 4.53 -0.72
CA HIS A 213 5.38 4.56 0.69
C HIS A 213 5.58 3.17 1.27
N GLN A 214 6.14 3.11 2.46
CA GLN A 214 6.17 1.87 3.23
C GLN A 214 5.20 1.99 4.42
N ASP A 215 4.73 0.86 4.89
CA ASP A 215 4.18 0.73 6.24
C ASP A 215 5.33 0.48 7.22
N ASP A 216 6.30 1.37 7.19
CA ASP A 216 7.57 1.23 7.87
C ASP A 216 7.42 1.44 9.37
N ALA A 217 7.95 0.52 10.17
CA ALA A 217 7.93 0.67 11.61
C ALA A 217 9.20 0.15 12.28
N HIS A 218 9.50 0.75 13.42
CA HIS A 218 10.67 0.47 14.22
C HIS A 218 10.26 0.20 15.65
N ILE A 219 10.66 -0.98 16.16
CA ILE A 219 10.40 -1.43 17.51
C ILE A 219 11.71 -1.31 18.28
N PHE A 220 11.76 -0.37 19.21
CA PHE A 220 12.87 -0.21 20.12
C PHE A 220 12.60 -1.08 21.34
N CYS A 221 13.38 -2.13 21.54
CA CYS A 221 13.13 -3.11 22.58
C CYS A 221 14.41 -3.50 23.32
N ARG A 222 14.23 -4.16 24.46
CA ARG A 222 15.35 -4.78 25.19
C ARG A 222 15.76 -6.09 24.51
N PRO A 223 16.99 -6.57 24.69
CA PRO A 223 17.45 -7.84 24.12
C PRO A 223 16.58 -9.05 24.46
N ASP A 224 16.00 -9.10 25.66
CA ASP A 224 15.11 -10.17 26.12
C ASP A 224 13.71 -10.13 25.47
N GLN A 225 13.32 -9.01 24.88
CA GLN A 225 12.03 -8.82 24.21
C GLN A 225 12.08 -9.19 22.71
N ILE A 226 13.25 -9.33 22.09
CA ILE A 226 13.42 -9.51 20.64
C ILE A 226 12.57 -10.66 20.10
N LEU A 227 12.66 -11.85 20.72
CA LEU A 227 11.95 -13.04 20.27
C LEU A 227 10.44 -12.80 20.24
N ALA A 228 9.88 -12.24 21.31
CA ALA A 228 8.46 -11.96 21.42
C ALA A 228 7.99 -10.92 20.37
N GLU A 229 8.80 -9.89 20.09
CA GLU A 229 8.48 -8.87 19.08
C GLU A 229 8.50 -9.43 17.65
N ILE A 230 9.44 -10.32 17.34
CA ILE A 230 9.51 -11.00 16.04
C ILE A 230 8.30 -11.92 15.86
N GLU A 231 7.97 -12.76 16.85
CA GLU A 231 6.81 -13.64 16.80
C GLU A 231 5.50 -12.86 16.63
N GLN A 232 5.35 -11.74 17.36
CA GLN A 232 4.19 -10.86 17.25
C GLN A 232 4.08 -10.23 15.85
N THR A 233 5.21 -9.83 15.28
CA THR A 233 5.25 -9.29 13.92
C THR A 233 4.91 -10.34 12.88
N LEU A 234 5.40 -11.56 12.99
CA LEU A 234 5.05 -12.67 12.09
C LEU A 234 3.55 -13.03 12.18
N LYS A 235 2.94 -12.99 13.38
CA LYS A 235 1.49 -13.14 13.55
C LYS A 235 0.72 -12.02 12.87
N PHE A 236 1.24 -10.78 12.94
CA PHE A 236 0.65 -9.64 12.24
C PHE A 236 0.70 -9.82 10.72
N VAL A 237 1.84 -10.25 10.16
CA VAL A 237 1.96 -10.59 8.73
C VAL A 237 0.95 -11.66 8.33
N GLY A 238 0.87 -12.76 9.09
CA GLY A 238 -0.07 -13.85 8.82
C GLY A 238 -1.52 -13.39 8.76
N MET A 239 -1.98 -12.63 9.76
CA MET A 239 -3.33 -12.07 9.82
C MET A 239 -3.63 -11.16 8.62
N VAL A 240 -2.68 -10.30 8.25
CA VAL A 240 -2.83 -9.40 7.11
C VAL A 240 -2.97 -10.22 5.82
N TYR A 241 -2.06 -11.16 5.57
CA TYR A 241 -2.08 -11.93 4.33
C TYR A 241 -3.32 -12.83 4.20
N GLU A 242 -3.79 -13.39 5.31
CA GLU A 242 -5.06 -14.12 5.36
C GLU A 242 -6.25 -13.23 4.99
N THR A 243 -6.31 -12.00 5.52
CA THR A 243 -7.38 -11.04 5.21
C THR A 243 -7.43 -10.68 3.73
N PHE A 244 -6.28 -10.61 3.06
CA PHE A 244 -6.21 -10.35 1.61
C PHE A 244 -6.30 -11.63 0.76
N GLY A 245 -6.42 -12.80 1.36
CA GLY A 245 -6.43 -14.09 0.66
C GLY A 245 -5.12 -14.37 -0.08
N LEU A 246 -3.99 -13.86 0.44
CA LEU A 246 -2.67 -14.04 -0.14
C LEU A 246 -1.97 -15.27 0.44
N GLY A 247 -1.45 -16.10 -0.42
CA GLY A 247 -0.66 -17.28 -0.04
C GLY A 247 -0.71 -18.39 -1.08
N PRO A 248 0.13 -19.41 -0.90
CA PRO A 248 1.18 -19.53 0.10
C PRO A 248 2.34 -18.53 -0.11
N TYR A 249 3.01 -18.15 0.97
CA TYR A 249 4.21 -17.33 0.95
C TYR A 249 5.40 -18.12 1.51
N LYS A 250 6.62 -17.71 1.13
CA LYS A 250 7.85 -18.30 1.64
C LYS A 250 8.48 -17.38 2.69
N LEU A 251 9.09 -17.99 3.70
CA LEU A 251 9.90 -17.29 4.70
C LEU A 251 11.38 -17.60 4.40
N LEU A 252 12.19 -16.54 4.30
CA LEU A 252 13.63 -16.65 4.07
C LEU A 252 14.38 -15.95 5.20
N LEU A 253 15.33 -16.65 5.81
CA LEU A 253 16.30 -16.05 6.73
C LEU A 253 17.51 -15.61 5.93
N SER A 254 17.67 -14.29 5.75
CA SER A 254 18.82 -13.70 5.07
C SER A 254 19.92 -13.41 6.08
N THR A 255 21.05 -14.10 5.91
CA THR A 255 22.18 -14.09 6.85
C THR A 255 23.23 -13.03 6.50
N ARG A 256 24.25 -12.93 7.32
CA ARG A 256 25.34 -11.96 7.22
C ARG A 256 26.01 -11.91 5.86
N PRO A 257 26.15 -10.72 5.21
CA PRO A 257 26.93 -10.56 4.01
C PRO A 257 28.42 -10.91 4.23
N LYS A 258 29.07 -11.46 3.19
CA LYS A 258 30.49 -11.89 3.29
C LYS A 258 31.46 -10.71 3.39
N ASP A 259 31.21 -9.65 2.63
CA ASP A 259 32.21 -8.60 2.38
C ASP A 259 31.85 -7.21 2.92
N SER A 260 30.61 -6.99 3.37
CA SER A 260 30.18 -5.67 3.85
C SER A 260 29.12 -5.77 4.95
N PHE A 261 29.57 -5.82 6.21
CA PHE A 261 28.67 -5.76 7.36
C PHE A 261 29.30 -4.92 8.48
N ILE A 262 28.46 -4.43 9.37
CA ILE A 262 28.85 -3.67 10.56
C ILE A 262 28.58 -4.54 11.79
N GLY A 263 29.40 -4.37 12.85
CA GLY A 263 29.30 -5.12 14.10
C GLY A 263 30.24 -6.33 14.16
N SER A 264 30.17 -7.09 15.24
CA SER A 264 30.98 -8.29 15.45
C SER A 264 30.28 -9.53 14.90
N VAL A 265 31.08 -10.58 14.60
CA VAL A 265 30.54 -11.88 14.14
C VAL A 265 29.61 -12.47 15.19
N GLU A 266 29.98 -12.37 16.47
CA GLU A 266 29.23 -12.90 17.61
C GLU A 266 27.86 -12.22 17.78
N GLU A 267 27.75 -10.92 17.46
CA GLU A 267 26.47 -10.20 17.46
C GLU A 267 25.55 -10.72 16.36
N TRP A 268 26.09 -10.93 15.16
CA TRP A 268 25.37 -11.51 14.05
C TRP A 268 24.90 -12.94 14.32
N ASP A 269 25.77 -13.80 14.82
CA ASP A 269 25.44 -15.19 15.14
C ASP A 269 24.31 -15.29 16.18
N ARG A 270 24.32 -14.40 17.20
CA ARG A 270 23.22 -14.31 18.18
C ARG A 270 21.93 -13.82 17.55
N ALA A 271 22.00 -12.83 16.69
CA ALA A 271 20.82 -12.29 15.98
C ALA A 271 20.19 -13.35 15.06
N GLU A 272 21.02 -14.04 14.28
CA GLU A 272 20.56 -15.11 13.39
C GLU A 272 19.93 -16.27 14.18
N ALA A 273 20.50 -16.64 15.34
CA ALA A 273 19.94 -17.66 16.23
C ALA A 273 18.56 -17.24 16.78
N GLN A 274 18.36 -15.96 17.13
CA GLN A 274 17.07 -15.47 17.60
C GLN A 274 16.01 -15.50 16.49
N LEU A 275 16.36 -15.06 15.26
CA LEU A 275 15.46 -15.15 14.08
C LEU A 275 15.12 -16.60 13.76
N THR A 276 16.10 -17.51 13.79
CA THR A 276 15.90 -18.95 13.60
C THR A 276 14.93 -19.53 14.65
N THR A 277 15.08 -19.15 15.91
CA THR A 277 14.19 -19.59 16.99
C THR A 277 12.76 -19.12 16.76
N ALA A 278 12.58 -17.86 16.37
CA ALA A 278 11.25 -17.31 16.06
C ALA A 278 10.57 -18.02 14.89
N LEU A 279 11.32 -18.31 13.82
CA LEU A 279 10.82 -19.06 12.66
C LEU A 279 10.39 -20.48 13.03
N ASN A 280 11.19 -21.17 13.84
CA ASN A 280 10.88 -22.52 14.34
C ASN A 280 9.63 -22.53 15.24
N ASN A 281 9.46 -21.51 16.10
CA ASN A 281 8.34 -21.41 17.03
C ASN A 281 7.00 -21.17 16.32
N ILE A 282 7.02 -20.38 15.25
CA ILE A 282 5.80 -20.13 14.44
C ILE A 282 5.40 -21.36 13.64
N GLY A 283 6.37 -22.18 13.26
CA GLY A 283 6.16 -23.33 12.38
C GLY A 283 6.01 -22.93 10.91
N GLY A 284 5.92 -23.91 10.05
CA GLY A 284 5.89 -23.73 8.60
C GLY A 284 7.26 -23.92 7.95
N GLU A 285 7.28 -23.87 6.62
CA GLU A 285 8.51 -24.04 5.85
C GLU A 285 9.24 -22.70 5.70
N TRP A 286 10.52 -22.70 6.04
CA TRP A 286 11.42 -21.57 5.80
C TRP A 286 12.77 -22.06 5.26
N ALA A 287 13.51 -21.15 4.63
CA ALA A 287 14.82 -21.46 4.06
C ALA A 287 15.84 -20.37 4.41
N VAL A 288 17.11 -20.72 4.32
CA VAL A 288 18.22 -19.77 4.49
C VAL A 288 18.55 -19.14 3.14
N ASN A 289 18.73 -17.83 3.12
CA ASN A 289 19.27 -17.04 2.01
C ASN A 289 20.63 -16.48 2.45
N GLU A 290 21.69 -17.21 2.14
CA GLU A 290 23.02 -16.89 2.64
C GLU A 290 23.55 -15.57 2.07
N GLY A 291 24.00 -14.68 2.95
CA GLY A 291 24.71 -13.46 2.58
C GLY A 291 23.82 -12.31 2.10
N ASP A 292 22.50 -12.42 2.16
CA ASP A 292 21.55 -11.40 1.71
C ASP A 292 21.00 -10.52 2.84
N GLY A 293 21.58 -10.60 4.05
CA GLY A 293 21.27 -9.70 5.15
C GLY A 293 21.61 -8.25 4.79
N ALA A 294 21.01 -7.27 5.50
CA ALA A 294 21.44 -5.89 5.34
C ALA A 294 22.81 -5.70 5.99
N PHE A 295 23.49 -4.63 5.61
CA PHE A 295 24.83 -4.34 6.18
C PHE A 295 24.83 -4.16 7.72
N TYR A 296 23.66 -3.90 8.33
CA TYR A 296 23.49 -3.63 9.76
C TYR A 296 22.79 -4.76 10.55
N GLY A 297 22.30 -5.81 9.90
CA GLY A 297 21.69 -6.94 10.60
C GLY A 297 21.00 -7.98 9.70
N PRO A 298 20.76 -9.19 10.22
CA PRO A 298 20.04 -10.26 9.53
C PRO A 298 18.56 -9.95 9.45
N LYS A 299 17.87 -10.57 8.48
CA LYS A 299 16.45 -10.31 8.23
C LYS A 299 15.66 -11.58 7.90
N ILE A 300 14.37 -11.55 8.22
CA ILE A 300 13.38 -12.48 7.69
C ILE A 300 12.66 -11.78 6.54
N ASP A 301 12.75 -12.35 5.34
CA ASP A 301 12.05 -11.87 4.17
C ASP A 301 10.84 -12.75 3.88
N ILE A 302 9.70 -12.13 3.61
CA ILE A 302 8.46 -12.78 3.21
C ILE A 302 8.28 -12.58 1.71
N ILE A 303 8.21 -13.70 0.98
CA ILE A 303 8.19 -13.72 -0.47
C ILE A 303 6.83 -14.19 -0.97
N LEU A 304 6.18 -13.36 -1.77
CA LEU A 304 4.98 -13.69 -2.54
C LEU A 304 5.30 -13.84 -4.02
N LYS A 305 4.51 -14.65 -4.72
CA LYS A 305 4.57 -14.76 -6.19
C LYS A 305 3.47 -13.92 -6.83
N ASP A 306 3.82 -13.21 -7.90
CA ASP A 306 2.83 -12.55 -8.75
C ASP A 306 2.14 -13.56 -9.68
N SER A 307 1.21 -13.07 -10.49
CA SER A 307 0.45 -13.88 -11.45
C SER A 307 1.31 -14.57 -12.53
N ASN A 308 2.55 -14.11 -12.72
CA ASN A 308 3.52 -14.66 -13.65
C ASN A 308 4.47 -15.67 -12.99
N GLY A 309 4.31 -15.91 -11.68
CA GLY A 309 5.19 -16.75 -10.87
C GLY A 309 6.50 -16.08 -10.47
N LYS A 310 6.69 -14.78 -10.74
CA LYS A 310 7.85 -14.01 -10.30
C LYS A 310 7.75 -13.75 -8.80
N GLU A 311 8.82 -14.01 -8.09
CA GLU A 311 8.92 -13.78 -6.66
C GLU A 311 9.17 -12.31 -6.35
N HIS A 312 8.45 -11.79 -5.35
CA HIS A 312 8.58 -10.43 -4.83
C HIS A 312 8.71 -10.48 -3.31
N GLN A 313 9.76 -9.85 -2.81
CA GLN A 313 9.86 -9.55 -1.39
C GLN A 313 8.79 -8.51 -1.06
N THR A 314 7.91 -8.86 -0.14
CA THR A 314 6.82 -8.01 0.33
C THR A 314 7.07 -7.55 1.76
N ALA A 315 6.89 -8.41 2.76
CA ALA A 315 7.20 -8.06 4.14
C ALA A 315 8.67 -8.33 4.48
N THR A 316 9.17 -7.64 5.48
CA THR A 316 10.50 -7.87 6.06
C THR A 316 10.49 -7.59 7.55
N ILE A 317 11.29 -8.36 8.29
CA ILE A 317 11.58 -8.16 9.72
C ILE A 317 13.09 -8.23 9.86
N GLN A 318 13.71 -7.19 10.43
CA GLN A 318 15.15 -7.03 10.44
C GLN A 318 15.64 -6.56 11.78
N LEU A 319 16.67 -7.20 12.30
CA LEU A 319 17.34 -6.77 13.54
C LEU A 319 18.43 -5.75 13.24
N ASP A 320 18.57 -4.76 14.10
CA ASP A 320 19.57 -3.72 13.99
C ASP A 320 20.15 -3.38 15.37
N PHE A 321 21.45 -3.61 15.50
CA PHE A 321 22.26 -3.27 16.67
C PHE A 321 23.14 -2.04 16.42
N GLN A 322 23.16 -1.48 15.21
CA GLN A 322 24.08 -0.45 14.76
C GLN A 322 23.52 0.96 14.93
N LEU A 323 22.29 1.20 14.47
CA LEU A 323 21.65 2.50 14.63
C LEU A 323 21.53 2.93 16.10
N PRO A 324 21.19 2.04 17.06
CA PRO A 324 21.21 2.41 18.48
C PRO A 324 22.56 2.95 18.96
N GLN A 325 23.68 2.37 18.50
CA GLN A 325 25.01 2.84 18.82
C GLN A 325 25.34 4.17 18.12
N ARG A 326 25.03 4.28 16.83
CA ARG A 326 25.31 5.47 16.02
C ARG A 326 24.54 6.71 16.48
N PHE A 327 23.30 6.52 16.94
CA PHE A 327 22.45 7.58 17.47
C PHE A 327 22.59 7.80 18.96
N ASP A 328 23.44 7.01 19.62
CA ASP A 328 23.66 7.05 21.07
C ASP A 328 22.35 6.85 21.86
N LEU A 329 21.50 5.94 21.38
CA LEU A 329 20.24 5.62 22.03
C LEU A 329 20.49 4.86 23.33
N GLN A 330 19.71 5.18 24.36
CA GLN A 330 19.84 4.54 25.67
C GLN A 330 18.50 4.49 26.41
N TYR A 331 18.37 3.53 27.31
CA TYR A 331 17.30 3.44 28.29
C TYR A 331 17.86 3.11 29.66
N GLN A 332 17.17 3.52 30.71
CA GLN A 332 17.51 3.16 32.09
C GLN A 332 17.29 1.68 32.32
N ALA A 333 18.32 0.94 32.69
CA ALA A 333 18.31 -0.49 32.91
C ALA A 333 17.41 -0.90 34.08
N SER A 334 16.85 -2.13 34.02
CA SER A 334 16.13 -2.70 35.14
C SER A 334 17.08 -3.12 36.28
N PRO A 335 16.59 -3.24 37.53
CA PRO A 335 17.39 -3.81 38.61
C PRO A 335 17.95 -5.19 38.28
N GLU A 336 17.17 -6.04 37.60
CA GLU A 336 17.58 -7.39 37.22
C GLU A 336 18.72 -7.37 36.17
N GLU A 337 18.68 -6.44 35.22
CA GLU A 337 19.75 -6.25 34.22
C GLU A 337 21.05 -5.77 34.90
N LEU A 338 20.93 -4.92 35.92
CA LEU A 338 22.08 -4.44 36.69
C LEU A 338 22.68 -5.52 37.57
N ASP A 339 21.84 -6.26 38.31
CA ASP A 339 22.27 -7.30 39.25
C ASP A 339 22.89 -8.50 38.50
N ALA A 340 22.36 -8.83 37.32
CA ALA A 340 22.89 -9.89 36.47
C ALA A 340 24.20 -9.52 35.77
N GLY A 341 24.63 -8.25 35.86
CA GLY A 341 25.81 -7.75 35.16
C GLY A 341 25.70 -7.86 33.63
N LEU A 342 24.48 -7.88 33.13
CA LEU A 342 24.20 -8.02 31.69
C LEU A 342 24.63 -6.74 30.96
N THR A 343 25.87 -6.75 30.46
CA THR A 343 26.40 -5.73 29.55
C THR A 343 26.70 -6.39 28.20
N SER A 344 26.45 -5.68 27.13
CA SER A 344 26.85 -6.09 25.79
C SER A 344 27.98 -5.20 25.27
N SER A 345 28.64 -5.64 24.20
CA SER A 345 29.57 -4.79 23.44
C SER A 345 28.91 -3.49 22.97
N MET A 346 27.60 -3.49 22.78
CA MET A 346 26.81 -2.31 22.40
C MET A 346 26.79 -1.24 23.49
N ASP A 347 26.88 -1.61 24.77
CA ASP A 347 26.82 -0.68 25.90
C ASP A 347 28.14 0.05 26.18
N ALA A 348 29.18 -0.21 25.37
CA ALA A 348 30.49 0.42 25.54
C ALA A 348 30.37 1.96 25.56
N GLY A 349 30.90 2.57 26.58
CA GLY A 349 30.90 4.03 26.78
C GLY A 349 29.64 4.60 27.44
N LEU A 350 28.62 3.77 27.79
CA LEU A 350 27.49 4.21 28.60
C LEU A 350 27.80 4.22 30.10
N ASP A 351 27.05 5.05 30.82
CA ASP A 351 26.94 4.92 32.26
C ASP A 351 26.40 3.52 32.62
N PRO A 352 26.95 2.83 33.64
CA PRO A 352 26.53 1.47 34.00
C PRO A 352 25.03 1.29 34.28
N THR A 353 24.32 2.37 34.58
CA THR A 353 22.85 2.35 34.81
C THR A 353 22.00 2.36 33.55
N TYR A 354 22.62 2.51 32.39
CA TYR A 354 21.94 2.54 31.11
C TYR A 354 22.34 1.36 30.22
N ARG A 355 21.43 1.04 29.28
CA ARG A 355 21.62 0.03 28.23
C ARG A 355 21.18 0.58 26.90
N ARG A 356 21.71 0.03 25.79
CA ARG A 356 21.24 0.35 24.44
C ARG A 356 20.08 -0.55 24.04
N PRO A 357 18.99 0.01 23.47
CA PRO A 357 17.94 -0.80 22.90
C PRO A 357 18.45 -1.52 21.64
N VAL A 358 17.73 -2.57 21.24
CA VAL A 358 17.82 -3.16 19.90
C VAL A 358 16.65 -2.62 19.07
N ILE A 359 16.85 -2.45 17.77
CA ILE A 359 15.75 -2.06 16.87
C ILE A 359 15.32 -3.28 16.04
N VAL A 360 14.02 -3.53 16.02
CA VAL A 360 13.41 -4.43 15.05
C VAL A 360 12.72 -3.57 14.00
N HIS A 361 13.27 -3.53 12.79
CA HIS A 361 12.63 -2.90 11.63
C HIS A 361 11.59 -3.85 11.07
N ARG A 362 10.42 -3.35 10.69
CA ARG A 362 9.41 -4.18 10.02
C ARG A 362 8.61 -3.40 8.98
N ALA A 363 8.25 -4.09 7.91
CA ALA A 363 7.23 -3.68 6.97
C ALA A 363 6.35 -4.89 6.67
N ILE A 364 5.03 -4.74 6.72
CA ILE A 364 4.06 -5.82 6.47
C ILE A 364 3.71 -5.90 4.98
N TYR A 365 3.44 -4.76 4.36
CA TYR A 365 3.25 -4.66 2.91
C TYR A 365 4.58 -4.51 2.16
N GLY A 366 5.63 -4.03 2.84
CA GLY A 366 6.81 -3.49 2.22
C GLY A 366 6.48 -2.15 1.55
N SER A 367 6.70 -2.01 0.24
CA SER A 367 6.18 -0.87 -0.49
C SER A 367 4.68 -1.05 -0.76
N ILE A 368 3.87 -0.06 -0.35
CA ILE A 368 2.41 -0.06 -0.59
C ILE A 368 2.13 -0.14 -2.09
N GLU A 369 2.91 0.53 -2.92
CA GLU A 369 2.79 0.50 -4.38
C GLU A 369 3.03 -0.92 -4.93
N ARG A 370 4.09 -1.62 -4.46
CA ARG A 370 4.37 -2.99 -4.86
C ARG A 370 3.28 -3.95 -4.39
N PHE A 371 2.83 -3.82 -3.15
CA PHE A 371 1.74 -4.61 -2.61
C PHE A 371 0.44 -4.39 -3.39
N MET A 372 0.15 -3.13 -3.75
CA MET A 372 -0.98 -2.77 -4.61
C MET A 372 -0.86 -3.42 -6.01
N ALA A 373 0.35 -3.48 -6.61
CA ALA A 373 0.55 -4.20 -7.87
C ALA A 373 0.17 -5.69 -7.76
N LEU A 374 0.63 -6.34 -6.69
CA LEU A 374 0.31 -7.75 -6.42
C LEU A 374 -1.19 -7.96 -6.22
N LEU A 375 -1.88 -7.08 -5.49
CA LEU A 375 -3.33 -7.15 -5.29
C LEU A 375 -4.11 -6.91 -6.60
N ILE A 376 -3.65 -5.98 -7.45
CA ILE A 376 -4.26 -5.75 -8.78
C ILE A 376 -4.24 -7.04 -9.61
N GLU A 377 -3.12 -7.74 -9.62
CA GLU A 377 -2.97 -9.00 -10.35
C GLU A 377 -3.73 -10.15 -9.67
N HIS A 378 -3.62 -10.27 -8.34
CA HIS A 378 -4.29 -11.30 -7.55
C HIS A 378 -5.81 -11.28 -7.75
N TYR A 379 -6.42 -10.11 -7.62
CA TYR A 379 -7.88 -9.97 -7.77
C TYR A 379 -8.34 -9.84 -9.21
N ALA A 380 -7.45 -9.58 -10.17
CA ALA A 380 -7.80 -9.36 -11.58
C ALA A 380 -8.93 -8.34 -11.78
N GLY A 381 -8.94 -7.31 -10.94
CA GLY A 381 -9.96 -6.27 -10.89
C GLY A 381 -11.26 -6.63 -10.15
N LYS A 382 -11.37 -7.83 -9.58
CA LYS A 382 -12.51 -8.25 -8.73
C LYS A 382 -12.12 -8.11 -7.26
N TYR A 383 -11.97 -6.89 -6.80
CA TYR A 383 -11.59 -6.61 -5.41
C TYR A 383 -12.70 -7.05 -4.44
N PRO A 384 -12.38 -7.47 -3.20
CA PRO A 384 -13.36 -7.59 -2.14
C PRO A 384 -14.04 -6.23 -1.92
N PHE A 385 -15.30 -6.24 -1.50
CA PHE A 385 -16.13 -5.03 -1.45
C PHE A 385 -15.50 -3.88 -0.66
N TRP A 386 -14.92 -4.19 0.50
CA TRP A 386 -14.31 -3.18 1.37
C TRP A 386 -13.12 -2.43 0.75
N LEU A 387 -12.42 -3.09 -0.18
CA LEU A 387 -11.24 -2.57 -0.88
C LEU A 387 -11.58 -2.04 -2.28
N SER A 388 -12.77 -2.37 -2.80
CA SER A 388 -13.15 -2.08 -4.18
C SER A 388 -13.29 -0.58 -4.43
N PRO A 389 -12.61 -0.03 -5.46
CA PRO A 389 -12.85 1.34 -5.88
C PRO A 389 -14.17 1.50 -6.67
N ARG A 390 -14.86 0.39 -6.96
CA ARG A 390 -16.15 0.33 -7.66
C ARG A 390 -17.12 -0.64 -6.96
N PRO A 391 -17.50 -0.36 -5.68
CA PRO A 391 -18.33 -1.27 -4.91
C PRO A 391 -19.74 -1.44 -5.48
N ALA A 392 -20.32 -0.38 -6.04
CA ALA A 392 -21.64 -0.46 -6.66
C ALA A 392 -21.86 0.63 -7.71
N ILE A 393 -22.76 0.34 -8.64
CA ILE A 393 -23.30 1.30 -9.61
C ILE A 393 -24.83 1.24 -9.61
N VAL A 394 -25.48 2.41 -9.63
CA VAL A 394 -26.94 2.56 -9.71
C VAL A 394 -27.32 2.95 -11.14
N LEU A 395 -28.13 2.12 -11.78
CA LEU A 395 -28.58 2.28 -13.15
C LEU A 395 -30.06 2.70 -13.18
N SER A 396 -30.39 3.84 -13.80
CA SER A 396 -31.78 4.19 -14.06
C SER A 396 -32.30 3.39 -15.23
N LEU A 397 -33.56 2.89 -15.13
CA LEU A 397 -34.25 2.21 -16.22
C LEU A 397 -34.72 3.19 -17.32
N ASN A 398 -35.05 4.41 -16.91
CA ASN A 398 -35.52 5.50 -17.78
C ASN A 398 -35.11 6.86 -17.19
N SER A 399 -35.55 7.95 -17.84
CA SER A 399 -35.26 9.34 -17.41
C SER A 399 -36.47 10.02 -16.74
N ASP A 400 -37.41 9.24 -16.18
CA ASP A 400 -38.52 9.78 -15.38
C ASP A 400 -37.93 10.54 -14.16
N PRO A 401 -38.32 11.80 -13.90
CA PRO A 401 -37.81 12.58 -12.78
C PRO A 401 -37.89 11.86 -11.43
N ALA A 402 -38.99 11.14 -11.14
CA ALA A 402 -39.15 10.39 -9.91
C ALA A 402 -38.13 9.24 -9.78
N VAL A 403 -37.76 8.59 -10.91
CA VAL A 403 -36.74 7.55 -10.96
C VAL A 403 -35.35 8.17 -10.73
N LEU A 404 -35.05 9.32 -11.35
CA LEU A 404 -33.77 9.99 -11.20
C LEU A 404 -33.57 10.51 -9.77
N ASP A 405 -34.61 11.07 -9.15
CA ASP A 405 -34.59 11.50 -7.76
C ASP A 405 -34.34 10.30 -6.81
N HIS A 406 -34.97 9.17 -7.08
CA HIS A 406 -34.77 7.95 -6.29
C HIS A 406 -33.35 7.39 -6.46
N VAL A 407 -32.78 7.39 -7.69
CA VAL A 407 -31.38 7.05 -7.94
C VAL A 407 -30.43 7.93 -7.15
N SER A 408 -30.64 9.25 -7.14
CA SER A 408 -29.84 10.20 -6.37
C SER A 408 -29.93 9.93 -4.86
N ARG A 409 -31.12 9.60 -4.36
CA ARG A 409 -31.32 9.22 -2.96
C ARG A 409 -30.58 7.93 -2.60
N ILE A 410 -30.69 6.89 -3.43
CA ILE A 410 -29.97 5.62 -3.26
C ILE A 410 -28.46 5.89 -3.22
N GLN A 411 -27.93 6.66 -4.17
CA GLN A 411 -26.51 7.03 -4.20
C GLN A 411 -26.09 7.72 -2.89
N SER A 412 -26.84 8.72 -2.44
CA SER A 412 -26.51 9.49 -1.25
C SER A 412 -26.52 8.64 0.03
N VAL A 413 -27.50 7.75 0.17
CA VAL A 413 -27.59 6.85 1.33
C VAL A 413 -26.48 5.78 1.27
N LEU A 414 -26.29 5.11 0.15
CA LEU A 414 -25.30 4.03 0.03
C LEU A 414 -23.86 4.57 0.10
N SER A 415 -23.60 5.78 -0.41
CA SER A 415 -22.28 6.42 -0.24
C SER A 415 -22.00 6.87 1.19
N GLY A 416 -23.01 6.96 2.04
CA GLY A 416 -22.88 7.47 3.41
C GLY A 416 -22.89 8.98 3.51
N THR A 417 -23.25 9.71 2.45
CA THR A 417 -23.37 11.18 2.51
C THR A 417 -24.69 11.64 3.11
N GLN A 418 -25.68 10.74 3.20
CA GLN A 418 -26.99 11.00 3.80
C GLN A 418 -27.45 9.80 4.64
N SER A 419 -28.13 10.05 5.75
CA SER A 419 -28.84 9.00 6.51
C SER A 419 -30.06 8.52 5.72
N HIS A 420 -30.38 7.23 5.83
CA HIS A 420 -31.60 6.65 5.23
C HIS A 420 -32.89 7.22 5.85
N GLU A 421 -32.82 7.73 7.09
CA GLU A 421 -33.96 8.34 7.80
C GLU A 421 -34.10 9.85 7.50
N ALA A 422 -33.04 10.48 6.97
CA ALA A 422 -33.08 11.91 6.71
C ALA A 422 -34.00 12.23 5.49
N PRO A 423 -34.78 13.30 5.55
CA PRO A 423 -35.47 13.81 4.36
C PRO A 423 -34.44 14.23 3.31
N THR A 424 -34.88 14.30 2.06
CA THR A 424 -34.03 14.84 0.99
C THR A 424 -33.54 16.23 1.39
N PRO A 425 -32.23 16.51 1.35
CA PRO A 425 -31.71 17.81 1.75
C PRO A 425 -32.32 18.91 0.91
N ASP A 426 -32.71 20.01 1.55
CA ASP A 426 -33.03 21.25 0.84
C ASP A 426 -31.74 21.74 0.14
N PRO A 427 -31.75 21.89 -1.19
CA PRO A 427 -30.59 22.39 -1.94
C PRO A 427 -30.07 23.75 -1.47
N SER A 428 -30.91 24.54 -0.80
CA SER A 428 -30.55 25.84 -0.22
C SER A 428 -29.91 25.73 1.16
N SER A 429 -29.95 24.59 1.82
CA SER A 429 -29.39 24.39 3.16
C SER A 429 -27.87 24.22 3.11
N ALA A 430 -27.14 24.81 4.06
CA ALA A 430 -25.70 24.59 4.19
C ALA A 430 -25.41 23.12 4.53
N PRO A 431 -24.38 22.48 3.91
CA PRO A 431 -24.02 21.11 4.21
C PRO A 431 -23.55 20.97 5.67
N LYS A 432 -23.98 19.89 6.34
CA LYS A 432 -23.54 19.57 7.70
C LYS A 432 -22.30 18.65 7.65
N PRO A 433 -21.36 18.78 8.61
CA PRO A 433 -20.22 17.86 8.71
C PRO A 433 -20.69 16.41 8.87
N LEU A 434 -20.03 15.48 8.17
CA LEU A 434 -20.23 14.05 8.36
C LEU A 434 -19.38 13.56 9.55
N PRO A 435 -19.86 12.56 10.34
CA PRO A 435 -19.06 11.94 11.39
C PRO A 435 -17.80 11.30 10.82
N LEU A 436 -16.66 11.39 11.53
CA LEU A 436 -15.42 10.74 11.12
C LEU A 436 -15.52 9.21 11.07
N SER A 437 -16.40 8.62 11.87
CA SER A 437 -16.70 7.18 11.89
C SER A 437 -17.55 6.71 10.72
N ASN A 438 -18.00 7.62 9.85
CA ASN A 438 -18.89 7.26 8.74
C ASN A 438 -18.14 6.46 7.66
N ILE A 439 -18.73 5.33 7.26
CA ILE A 439 -18.22 4.53 6.14
C ILE A 439 -18.63 5.22 4.85
N HIS A 440 -17.62 5.78 4.15
CA HIS A 440 -17.81 6.37 2.83
C HIS A 440 -17.46 5.37 1.73
N LEU A 441 -18.38 5.23 0.75
CA LEU A 441 -18.26 4.32 -0.39
C LEU A 441 -18.41 5.08 -1.71
N PRO A 442 -17.56 4.82 -2.73
CA PRO A 442 -17.70 5.43 -4.05
C PRO A 442 -18.82 4.72 -4.82
N ILE A 443 -20.02 5.28 -4.78
CA ILE A 443 -21.21 4.75 -5.49
C ILE A 443 -21.39 5.54 -6.78
N ASP A 444 -21.23 4.87 -7.91
CA ASP A 444 -21.42 5.45 -9.23
C ASP A 444 -22.89 5.40 -9.68
N VAL A 445 -23.26 6.27 -10.63
CA VAL A 445 -24.59 6.27 -11.24
C VAL A 445 -24.49 6.32 -12.76
N ASP A 446 -25.45 5.67 -13.46
CA ASP A 446 -25.64 5.82 -14.90
C ASP A 446 -27.11 6.11 -15.21
N THR A 447 -27.39 7.40 -15.42
CA THR A 447 -28.72 7.92 -15.76
C THR A 447 -28.88 8.24 -17.24
N THR A 448 -27.94 7.80 -18.09
CA THR A 448 -28.00 8.01 -19.53
C THR A 448 -29.16 7.26 -20.17
N ASN A 449 -29.62 7.70 -21.35
CA ASN A 449 -30.71 7.04 -22.12
C ASN A 449 -30.26 5.80 -22.91
N ARG A 450 -29.08 5.21 -22.55
CA ARG A 450 -28.60 3.99 -23.18
C ARG A 450 -29.47 2.78 -22.79
N PRO A 451 -29.60 1.77 -23.67
CA PRO A 451 -30.31 0.53 -23.31
C PRO A 451 -29.75 -0.10 -22.02
N LEU A 452 -30.63 -0.58 -21.14
CA LEU A 452 -30.26 -1.18 -19.85
C LEU A 452 -29.24 -2.32 -20.01
N GLY A 453 -29.44 -3.20 -20.99
CA GLY A 453 -28.51 -4.31 -21.25
C GLY A 453 -27.09 -3.84 -21.54
N LYS A 454 -26.91 -2.69 -22.23
CA LYS A 454 -25.60 -2.09 -22.47
C LYS A 454 -25.01 -1.50 -21.20
N LYS A 455 -25.81 -0.81 -20.37
CA LYS A 455 -25.37 -0.30 -19.05
C LYS A 455 -24.88 -1.44 -18.15
N ILE A 456 -25.62 -2.55 -18.08
CA ILE A 456 -25.24 -3.74 -17.30
C ILE A 456 -23.95 -4.38 -17.84
N ALA A 457 -23.82 -4.52 -19.16
CA ALA A 457 -22.61 -5.07 -19.78
C ALA A 457 -21.38 -4.22 -19.46
N ASP A 458 -21.50 -2.89 -19.58
CA ASP A 458 -20.42 -1.94 -19.24
C ASP A 458 -20.06 -2.02 -17.75
N ALA A 459 -21.04 -2.12 -16.85
CA ALA A 459 -20.83 -2.27 -15.41
C ALA A 459 -20.07 -3.57 -15.06
N ARG A 460 -20.44 -4.68 -15.70
CA ARG A 460 -19.74 -5.97 -15.53
C ARG A 460 -18.31 -5.93 -16.07
N ALA A 461 -18.09 -5.29 -17.22
CA ALA A 461 -16.77 -5.11 -17.81
C ALA A 461 -15.86 -4.27 -16.91
N LYS A 462 -16.40 -3.23 -16.28
CA LYS A 462 -15.71 -2.36 -15.32
C LYS A 462 -15.52 -2.99 -13.93
N LYS A 463 -16.01 -4.22 -13.71
CA LYS A 463 -15.86 -5.00 -12.48
C LYS A 463 -16.49 -4.37 -11.23
N TYR A 464 -17.65 -3.72 -11.36
CA TYR A 464 -18.44 -3.36 -10.17
C TYR A 464 -18.82 -4.62 -9.38
N ASN A 465 -18.79 -4.54 -8.05
CA ASN A 465 -19.22 -5.65 -7.18
C ASN A 465 -20.74 -5.81 -7.16
N HIS A 466 -21.47 -4.70 -7.26
CA HIS A 466 -22.92 -4.70 -7.27
C HIS A 466 -23.47 -3.83 -8.40
N ILE A 467 -24.53 -4.32 -9.02
CA ILE A 467 -25.32 -3.58 -10.00
C ILE A 467 -26.71 -3.39 -9.42
N ILE A 468 -27.13 -2.14 -9.27
CA ILE A 468 -28.44 -1.75 -8.77
C ILE A 468 -29.23 -1.18 -9.93
N VAL A 469 -30.42 -1.72 -10.19
CA VAL A 469 -31.32 -1.23 -11.24
C VAL A 469 -32.53 -0.59 -10.57
N VAL A 470 -32.91 0.60 -11.03
CA VAL A 470 -34.00 1.39 -10.46
C VAL A 470 -35.01 1.73 -11.56
N GLY A 471 -36.26 1.31 -11.35
CA GLY A 471 -37.39 1.62 -12.19
C GLY A 471 -38.56 2.17 -11.37
N LYS A 472 -39.72 2.29 -12.03
CA LYS A 472 -40.93 2.86 -11.43
C LYS A 472 -41.43 2.08 -10.20
N ARG A 473 -41.33 0.74 -10.25
CA ARG A 473 -41.72 -0.13 -9.12
C ARG A 473 -40.85 0.08 -7.89
N ASP A 474 -39.55 0.35 -8.10
CA ASP A 474 -38.60 0.60 -6.98
C ASP A 474 -38.90 1.94 -6.31
N VAL A 475 -39.33 2.96 -7.10
CA VAL A 475 -39.83 4.24 -6.57
C VAL A 475 -41.07 4.04 -5.69
N GLU A 476 -42.04 3.26 -6.18
CA GLU A 476 -43.31 2.97 -5.49
C GLU A 476 -43.09 2.20 -4.17
N SER A 477 -42.14 1.26 -4.16
CA SER A 477 -41.77 0.47 -2.97
C SER A 477 -40.78 1.16 -2.04
N GLY A 478 -40.11 2.23 -2.49
CA GLY A 478 -39.01 2.88 -1.77
C GLY A 478 -37.72 2.04 -1.67
N GLY A 479 -37.63 0.95 -2.47
CA GLY A 479 -36.51 0.00 -2.49
C GLY A 479 -35.67 0.06 -3.75
N MET A 480 -34.94 -1.03 -4.01
CA MET A 480 -34.11 -1.20 -5.20
C MET A 480 -33.92 -2.68 -5.51
N ASN A 481 -33.67 -3.02 -6.80
CA ASN A 481 -33.21 -4.35 -7.17
C ASN A 481 -31.70 -4.35 -7.29
N MET A 482 -31.02 -5.17 -6.47
CA MET A 482 -29.56 -5.26 -6.38
C MET A 482 -29.09 -6.65 -6.80
N GLN A 483 -28.06 -6.69 -7.65
CA GLN A 483 -27.39 -7.92 -8.09
C GLN A 483 -25.92 -7.92 -7.62
N VAL A 484 -25.50 -9.02 -6.99
CA VAL A 484 -24.09 -9.33 -6.67
C VAL A 484 -23.43 -9.88 -7.93
N VAL A 485 -22.25 -9.33 -8.35
CA VAL A 485 -21.65 -9.72 -9.64
C VAL A 485 -20.17 -10.10 -9.57
N ASN A 486 -19.28 -9.26 -9.11
CA ASN A 486 -17.83 -9.49 -9.17
C ASN A 486 -17.21 -9.55 -7.77
N GLN A 487 -17.75 -10.36 -6.87
CA GLN A 487 -17.20 -10.57 -5.52
C GLN A 487 -16.26 -11.78 -5.51
N PRO A 488 -15.04 -11.66 -4.92
CA PRO A 488 -14.18 -12.82 -4.73
C PRO A 488 -14.82 -13.88 -3.81
N ALA A 489 -15.38 -13.43 -2.67
CA ALA A 489 -16.08 -14.28 -1.70
C ALA A 489 -17.61 -14.21 -1.91
N GLU A 490 -18.10 -14.65 -3.06
CA GLU A 490 -19.48 -14.50 -3.49
C GLU A 490 -20.51 -15.10 -2.53
N GLU A 491 -20.26 -16.32 -2.02
CA GLU A 491 -21.16 -16.98 -1.07
C GLU A 491 -21.25 -16.23 0.28
N ALA A 492 -20.14 -15.62 0.73
CA ALA A 492 -20.16 -14.80 1.94
C ALA A 492 -20.99 -13.52 1.73
N ALA A 493 -20.86 -12.88 0.56
CA ALA A 493 -21.66 -11.72 0.21
C ALA A 493 -23.17 -12.06 0.10
N ILE A 494 -23.52 -13.22 -0.47
CA ILE A 494 -24.92 -13.68 -0.54
C ILE A 494 -25.47 -13.95 0.88
N ARG A 495 -24.72 -14.61 1.76
CA ARG A 495 -25.16 -14.81 3.16
C ARG A 495 -25.38 -13.49 3.89
N ALA A 496 -24.46 -12.53 3.75
CA ALA A 496 -24.61 -11.21 4.34
C ALA A 496 -25.84 -10.46 3.78
N LEU A 497 -26.18 -10.68 2.50
CA LEU A 497 -27.38 -10.13 1.88
C LEU A 497 -28.67 -10.76 2.50
N GLU A 498 -28.69 -12.09 2.67
CA GLU A 498 -29.79 -12.80 3.31
C GLU A 498 -30.00 -12.36 4.78
N GLU A 499 -28.91 -12.12 5.52
CA GLU A 499 -28.97 -11.54 6.88
C GLU A 499 -29.57 -10.13 6.87
N ALA A 500 -29.17 -9.29 5.93
CA ALA A 500 -29.70 -7.93 5.80
C ALA A 500 -31.20 -7.90 5.43
N LEU A 501 -31.65 -8.90 4.65
CA LEU A 501 -33.06 -9.09 4.31
C LEU A 501 -33.89 -9.69 5.46
N GLY A 502 -33.25 -10.43 6.38
CA GLY A 502 -33.90 -11.18 7.45
C GLY A 502 -34.57 -12.49 7.01
N HIS A 503 -34.31 -12.94 5.79
CA HIS A 503 -34.79 -14.22 5.24
C HIS A 503 -33.88 -14.71 4.11
N PRO A 504 -33.85 -16.04 3.82
CA PRO A 504 -33.10 -16.58 2.71
C PRO A 504 -33.67 -16.10 1.37
N LEU A 505 -32.82 -16.06 0.34
CA LEU A 505 -33.24 -15.80 -1.03
C LEU A 505 -34.03 -16.98 -1.59
N SER A 506 -35.02 -16.68 -2.46
CA SER A 506 -35.68 -17.73 -3.27
C SER A 506 -34.66 -18.43 -4.16
N GLU A 507 -34.90 -19.68 -4.58
CA GLU A 507 -33.99 -20.40 -5.48
C GLU A 507 -33.73 -19.61 -6.78
N THR A 508 -34.74 -18.95 -7.31
CA THR A 508 -34.63 -18.10 -8.51
C THR A 508 -33.75 -16.88 -8.27
N ASP A 509 -33.92 -16.19 -7.14
CA ASP A 509 -33.11 -15.00 -6.81
C ASP A 509 -31.69 -15.37 -6.46
N ARG A 510 -31.48 -16.48 -5.74
CA ARG A 510 -30.16 -17.02 -5.44
C ARG A 510 -29.39 -17.41 -6.71
N SER A 511 -30.06 -18.06 -7.68
CA SER A 511 -29.45 -18.40 -8.97
C SER A 511 -29.05 -17.18 -9.79
N LYS A 512 -29.82 -16.10 -9.70
CA LYS A 512 -29.54 -14.81 -10.33
C LYS A 512 -28.67 -13.89 -9.47
N LYS A 513 -28.42 -14.25 -8.20
CA LYS A 513 -27.65 -13.48 -7.22
C LYS A 513 -28.22 -12.07 -7.05
N GLN A 514 -29.53 -11.96 -6.97
CA GLN A 514 -30.24 -10.68 -6.89
C GLN A 514 -31.24 -10.66 -5.74
N ALA A 515 -31.55 -9.44 -5.26
CA ALA A 515 -32.59 -9.22 -4.27
C ALA A 515 -33.27 -7.87 -4.48
N SER A 516 -34.55 -7.81 -4.11
CA SER A 516 -35.22 -6.54 -3.85
C SER A 516 -35.00 -6.18 -2.36
N ILE A 517 -34.45 -5.02 -2.10
CA ILE A 517 -34.05 -4.58 -0.77
C ILE A 517 -34.37 -3.10 -0.56
N ASP A 518 -34.73 -2.71 0.67
CA ASP A 518 -34.92 -1.32 1.02
C ASP A 518 -33.60 -0.58 1.27
N LEU A 519 -33.64 0.75 1.36
CA LEU A 519 -32.46 1.59 1.57
C LEU A 519 -31.72 1.27 2.88
N LYS A 520 -32.44 0.98 3.95
CA LYS A 520 -31.87 0.66 5.26
C LYS A 520 -31.15 -0.69 5.23
N GLY A 521 -31.79 -1.70 4.67
CA GLY A 521 -31.22 -3.03 4.51
C GLY A 521 -29.97 -3.02 3.62
N ALA A 522 -30.04 -2.32 2.47
CA ALA A 522 -28.92 -2.19 1.56
C ALA A 522 -27.73 -1.49 2.21
N ARG A 523 -27.96 -0.43 3.00
CA ARG A 523 -26.89 0.25 3.74
C ARG A 523 -26.26 -0.67 4.79
N ARG A 524 -27.05 -1.38 5.60
CA ARG A 524 -26.56 -2.36 6.58
C ARG A 524 -25.75 -3.48 5.91
N TYR A 525 -26.22 -3.98 4.79
CA TYR A 525 -25.51 -4.97 4.00
C TYR A 525 -24.13 -4.47 3.56
N PHE A 526 -24.02 -3.26 3.01
CA PHE A 526 -22.74 -2.68 2.61
C PHE A 526 -21.80 -2.43 3.80
N GLU A 527 -22.34 -1.99 4.92
CA GLU A 527 -21.58 -1.83 6.17
C GLU A 527 -21.04 -3.18 6.68
N SER A 528 -21.85 -4.25 6.61
CA SER A 528 -21.39 -5.58 7.02
C SER A 528 -20.25 -6.09 6.16
N LEU A 529 -20.29 -5.89 4.82
CA LEU A 529 -19.20 -6.25 3.92
C LEU A 529 -17.89 -5.48 4.21
N VAL A 530 -18.01 -4.21 4.61
CA VAL A 530 -16.82 -3.43 4.98
C VAL A 530 -16.24 -3.89 6.31
N THR A 531 -17.09 -4.17 7.30
CA THR A 531 -16.63 -4.54 8.66
C THR A 531 -16.12 -5.97 8.73
N SER A 532 -16.59 -6.87 7.87
CA SER A 532 -16.12 -8.26 7.76
C SER A 532 -14.96 -8.44 6.79
N TYR A 533 -14.47 -7.39 6.16
CA TYR A 533 -13.44 -7.45 5.10
C TYR A 533 -13.81 -8.35 3.91
N SER A 534 -15.08 -8.45 3.58
CA SER A 534 -15.63 -9.29 2.49
C SER A 534 -15.69 -8.60 1.14
#